data_f23f3172467e004be4c1313fa685e8f9
#
_entry.id   f23f3172467e004be4c1313fa685e8f9
#
_cell.length_a   1.000
_cell.length_b   1.000
_cell.length_c   1.000
_cell.angle_alpha   90.00
_cell.angle_beta   90.00
_cell.angle_gamma   90.00
#
_symmetry.space_group_name_H-M   'P 1'
#
loop_
_entity.id
_entity.type
_entity.pdbx_description
1 polymer ?
#
loop_
_entity_poly.entity_id
_entity_poly.type
_entity_poly.pdbx_seq_one_letter_code
_entity_poly.pdbx_strand_id
1 'polypeptide(L)'
;STLDPLKLAYDFHIEAKYLVEKNSAKFADIFTTVSNITAFEAECLLKRKVDAVLPNGIDLSKFPTFEEIATQHRKNRNLILEFLLYFFSPYLTRSCPVRNSLIFFLSGRKEIRNKGFDVALLALGKLNQILKEKNININIYVFIFVPDEIIDINHNTMDNLITYKGLENYLDELRDEIKSRLLHSLIHQRPISGEKLLNQDEILEIQKILGKIKKEKQIPLSTHIMKSDNEFFQLFNQAGLLNKEEDKVKVIFYPIYLSSTDGFLNLNYYEAINGSHLGIFPSLYEPWGYTPLETLAAGVMAITTDLTGFASYIEEKKLLTKETPGIWIIKRKNKSDEEVIQELTEVLFKITTMERSERIQNKYEARRLASHFDWKELVKNYINLYES
;
A
#
# COMPACT_ATOMS: atom_id res chain seq x y z
N SER A 1 37.01 16.71 2.22
CA SER A 1 36.59 18.10 2.03
C SER A 1 35.62 18.46 3.17
N THR A 2 35.97 19.50 3.95
CA THR A 2 35.07 19.99 5.00
C THR A 2 33.87 20.64 4.33
N LEU A 3 32.72 20.01 4.46
CA LEU A 3 31.44 20.55 4.01
C LEU A 3 31.19 21.89 4.71
N ASP A 4 30.97 22.96 3.96
CA ASP A 4 30.53 24.26 4.46
C ASP A 4 29.02 24.39 4.34
N PRO A 5 28.25 24.16 5.42
CA PRO A 5 26.79 24.18 5.35
C PRO A 5 26.21 25.54 5.00
N LEU A 6 26.87 26.64 5.37
CA LEU A 6 26.40 27.99 5.06
C LEU A 6 26.51 28.27 3.55
N LYS A 7 27.65 27.91 2.94
CA LYS A 7 27.84 28.02 1.49
C LYS A 7 26.79 27.22 0.74
N LEU A 8 26.55 25.96 1.16
CA LEU A 8 25.51 25.14 0.55
C LEU A 8 24.11 25.76 0.69
N ALA A 9 23.80 26.36 1.84
CA ALA A 9 22.52 27.02 2.03
C ALA A 9 22.30 28.16 1.03
N TYR A 10 23.35 28.94 0.73
CA TYR A 10 23.29 29.96 -0.33
C TYR A 10 23.18 29.35 -1.73
N ASP A 11 23.97 28.31 -2.02
CA ASP A 11 23.93 27.63 -3.33
C ASP A 11 22.53 27.05 -3.65
N PHE A 12 21.78 26.61 -2.63
CA PHE A 12 20.41 26.09 -2.75
C PHE A 12 19.32 27.12 -2.46
N HIS A 13 19.63 28.39 -2.22
CA HIS A 13 18.68 29.46 -1.89
C HIS A 13 17.78 29.16 -0.66
N ILE A 14 18.36 28.55 0.37
CA ILE A 14 17.68 28.18 1.62
C ILE A 14 18.37 28.79 2.85
N GLU A 15 19.18 29.84 2.68
CA GLU A 15 19.98 30.46 3.74
C GLU A 15 19.14 30.97 4.90
N ALA A 16 17.98 31.57 4.63
CA ALA A 16 17.07 32.06 5.67
C ALA A 16 16.59 30.91 6.56
N LYS A 17 16.13 29.81 5.96
CA LYS A 17 15.68 28.61 6.66
C LYS A 17 16.83 28.00 7.48
N TYR A 18 17.99 27.84 6.86
CA TYR A 18 19.19 27.29 7.51
C TYR A 18 19.61 28.11 8.73
N LEU A 19 19.65 29.45 8.62
CA LEU A 19 20.05 30.34 9.71
C LEU A 19 19.06 30.28 10.88
N VAL A 20 17.75 30.20 10.59
CA VAL A 20 16.73 30.02 11.63
C VAL A 20 16.93 28.70 12.34
N GLU A 21 17.03 27.58 11.63
CA GLU A 21 17.24 26.26 12.23
C GLU A 21 18.54 26.19 13.03
N LYS A 22 19.65 26.73 12.51
CA LYS A 22 20.94 26.77 13.19
C LYS A 22 20.90 27.56 14.49
N ASN A 23 20.28 28.75 14.48
CA ASN A 23 20.19 29.58 15.66
C ASN A 23 19.20 28.98 16.68
N SER A 24 18.06 28.43 16.22
CA SER A 24 17.14 27.71 17.10
C SER A 24 17.84 26.54 17.81
N ALA A 25 18.56 25.73 17.03
CA ALA A 25 19.37 24.66 17.63
C ALA A 25 20.40 25.19 18.61
N LYS A 26 21.14 26.25 18.25
CA LYS A 26 22.22 26.83 19.11
C LYS A 26 21.71 27.32 20.46
N PHE A 27 20.54 27.95 20.52
CA PHE A 27 20.01 28.60 21.69
C PHE A 27 18.94 27.79 22.44
N ALA A 28 18.60 26.61 21.96
CA ALA A 28 17.70 25.71 22.68
C ALA A 28 18.37 25.19 23.96
N ASP A 29 17.66 25.13 25.07
CA ASP A 29 18.13 24.50 26.31
C ASP A 29 18.37 23.01 26.06
N ILE A 30 17.41 22.35 25.42
CA ILE A 30 17.48 20.94 24.99
C ILE A 30 17.19 20.86 23.51
N PHE A 31 18.11 20.27 22.75
CA PHE A 31 17.98 20.06 21.31
C PHE A 31 17.80 18.60 21.01
N THR A 32 16.65 18.23 20.38
CA THR A 32 16.30 16.85 20.09
C THR A 32 16.02 16.62 18.60
N THR A 33 16.13 15.37 18.18
CA THR A 33 15.73 14.92 16.84
C THR A 33 14.98 13.60 16.94
N VAL A 34 14.35 13.17 15.83
CA VAL A 34 13.49 11.97 15.80
C VAL A 34 14.24 10.66 15.51
N SER A 35 15.48 10.74 15.04
CA SER A 35 16.27 9.55 14.66
C SER A 35 17.77 9.82 14.70
N ASN A 36 18.58 8.76 14.73
CA ASN A 36 20.03 8.87 14.63
C ASN A 36 20.48 9.43 13.27
N ILE A 37 19.71 9.22 12.21
CA ILE A 37 19.99 9.82 10.89
C ILE A 37 19.91 11.34 11.00
N THR A 38 18.82 11.86 11.53
CA THR A 38 18.64 13.31 11.71
C THR A 38 19.56 13.90 12.79
N ALA A 39 19.97 13.11 13.77
CA ALA A 39 20.99 13.53 14.76
C ALA A 39 22.35 13.74 14.10
N PHE A 40 22.78 12.80 13.25
CA PHE A 40 24.02 12.95 12.48
C PHE A 40 23.97 14.15 11.53
N GLU A 41 22.84 14.36 10.84
CA GLU A 41 22.64 15.52 9.97
C GLU A 41 22.70 16.83 10.73
N ALA A 42 22.06 16.91 11.90
CA ALA A 42 22.09 18.09 12.75
C ALA A 42 23.52 18.42 13.20
N GLU A 43 24.32 17.44 13.61
CA GLU A 43 25.72 17.63 13.96
C GLU A 43 26.55 18.12 12.77
N CYS A 44 26.34 17.54 11.59
CA CYS A 44 27.07 17.92 10.38
C CYS A 44 26.66 19.30 9.85
N LEU A 45 25.36 19.62 9.82
CA LEU A 45 24.84 20.81 9.17
C LEU A 45 24.70 21.99 10.13
N LEU A 46 24.12 21.78 11.31
CA LEU A 46 23.87 22.83 12.29
C LEU A 46 25.06 23.04 13.24
N LYS A 47 26.06 22.14 13.21
CA LYS A 47 27.24 22.15 14.08
C LYS A 47 26.88 22.09 15.57
N ARG A 48 25.76 21.45 15.90
CA ARG A 48 25.36 21.14 17.27
C ARG A 48 24.96 19.67 17.37
N LYS A 49 25.57 18.96 18.33
CA LYS A 49 25.15 17.61 18.72
C LYS A 49 23.80 17.68 19.41
N VAL A 50 22.93 16.71 19.12
CA VAL A 50 21.63 16.59 19.80
C VAL A 50 21.80 16.06 21.22
N ASP A 51 20.99 16.57 22.15
CA ASP A 51 21.00 16.15 23.53
C ASP A 51 20.28 14.80 23.70
N ALA A 52 19.21 14.57 22.93
CA ALA A 52 18.50 13.27 22.90
C ALA A 52 17.86 12.99 21.53
N VAL A 53 17.73 11.70 21.23
CA VAL A 53 16.94 11.20 20.10
C VAL A 53 15.60 10.70 20.64
N LEU A 54 14.52 11.33 20.23
CA LEU A 54 13.16 11.04 20.66
C LEU A 54 12.37 10.46 19.47
N PRO A 55 12.17 9.14 19.39
CA PRO A 55 11.47 8.51 18.28
C PRO A 55 10.01 8.95 18.23
N ASN A 56 9.48 9.08 17.02
CA ASN A 56 8.07 9.38 16.82
C ASN A 56 7.19 8.17 17.13
N GLY A 57 6.07 8.41 17.81
CA GLY A 57 5.08 7.42 18.14
C GLY A 57 3.84 7.47 17.25
N ILE A 58 2.95 6.54 17.50
CA ILE A 58 1.63 6.46 16.89
C ILE A 58 0.57 6.21 17.96
N ASP A 59 -0.63 6.73 17.77
CA ASP A 59 -1.77 6.44 18.62
C ASP A 59 -2.41 5.11 18.21
N LEU A 60 -2.07 4.05 18.90
CA LEU A 60 -2.54 2.70 18.58
C LEU A 60 -4.03 2.49 18.83
N SER A 61 -4.72 3.37 19.55
CA SER A 61 -6.17 3.29 19.75
C SER A 61 -6.98 3.51 18.47
N LYS A 62 -6.35 4.11 17.46
CA LYS A 62 -6.94 4.35 16.12
C LYS A 62 -6.86 3.14 15.18
N PHE A 63 -6.18 2.08 15.60
CA PHE A 63 -5.93 0.90 14.79
C PHE A 63 -6.62 -0.34 15.42
N PRO A 64 -6.87 -1.38 14.62
CA PRO A 64 -7.48 -2.61 15.14
C PRO A 64 -6.66 -3.23 16.28
N THR A 65 -7.36 -3.77 17.26
CA THR A 65 -6.74 -4.65 18.26
C THR A 65 -6.28 -5.96 17.62
N PHE A 66 -5.53 -6.79 18.37
CA PHE A 66 -5.07 -8.09 17.86
C PHE A 66 -6.24 -8.99 17.46
N GLU A 67 -7.35 -8.96 18.19
CA GLU A 67 -8.55 -9.74 17.95
C GLU A 67 -9.33 -9.26 16.73
N GLU A 68 -9.30 -7.96 16.46
CA GLU A 68 -10.04 -7.32 15.37
C GLU A 68 -9.35 -7.40 14.02
N ILE A 69 -8.00 -7.51 13.98
CA ILE A 69 -7.19 -7.46 12.74
C ILE A 69 -7.79 -8.37 11.66
N ALA A 70 -8.06 -9.64 11.98
CA ALA A 70 -8.52 -10.61 10.99
C ALA A 70 -9.92 -10.29 10.45
N THR A 71 -10.83 -9.82 11.32
CA THR A 71 -12.20 -9.46 10.97
C THR A 71 -12.24 -8.18 10.15
N GLN A 72 -11.53 -7.15 10.59
CA GLN A 72 -11.40 -5.87 9.89
C GLN A 72 -10.73 -6.06 8.52
N HIS A 73 -9.62 -6.82 8.47
CA HIS A 73 -8.96 -7.15 7.21
C HIS A 73 -9.92 -7.83 6.22
N ARG A 74 -10.71 -8.80 6.66
CA ARG A 74 -11.69 -9.50 5.80
C ARG A 74 -12.73 -8.53 5.26
N LYS A 75 -13.31 -7.68 6.13
CA LYS A 75 -14.30 -6.67 5.75
C LYS A 75 -13.74 -5.72 4.68
N ASN A 76 -12.63 -5.07 4.99
CA ASN A 76 -12.04 -4.05 4.12
C ASN A 76 -11.50 -4.65 2.82
N ARG A 77 -10.91 -5.85 2.90
CA ARG A 77 -10.47 -6.59 1.72
C ARG A 77 -11.64 -6.91 0.78
N ASN A 78 -12.80 -7.28 1.29
CA ASN A 78 -13.95 -7.57 0.45
C ASN A 78 -14.38 -6.36 -0.38
N LEU A 79 -14.37 -5.14 0.19
CA LEU A 79 -14.65 -3.90 -0.54
C LEU A 79 -13.61 -3.66 -1.65
N ILE A 80 -12.33 -3.92 -1.36
CA ILE A 80 -11.28 -3.85 -2.39
C ILE A 80 -11.53 -4.90 -3.48
N LEU A 81 -11.96 -6.12 -3.14
CA LEU A 81 -12.26 -7.16 -4.13
C LEU A 81 -13.46 -6.79 -5.01
N GLU A 82 -14.48 -6.14 -4.47
CA GLU A 82 -15.60 -5.59 -5.25
C GLU A 82 -15.10 -4.57 -6.28
N PHE A 83 -14.26 -3.63 -5.84
CA PHE A 83 -13.61 -2.70 -6.76
C PHE A 83 -12.86 -3.43 -7.88
N LEU A 84 -12.03 -4.42 -7.55
CA LEU A 84 -11.26 -5.18 -8.54
C LEU A 84 -12.16 -5.92 -9.53
N LEU A 85 -13.34 -6.38 -9.11
CA LEU A 85 -14.29 -7.04 -9.99
C LEU A 85 -14.79 -6.09 -11.09
N TYR A 86 -15.34 -4.92 -10.75
CA TYR A 86 -15.86 -4.03 -11.78
C TYR A 86 -14.76 -3.30 -12.56
N PHE A 87 -13.57 -3.15 -12.00
CA PHE A 87 -12.43 -2.51 -12.66
C PHE A 87 -11.78 -3.43 -13.70
N PHE A 88 -11.58 -4.71 -13.39
CA PHE A 88 -10.86 -5.65 -14.25
C PHE A 88 -11.75 -6.61 -15.06
N SER A 89 -12.84 -7.13 -14.46
CA SER A 89 -13.66 -8.18 -15.11
C SER A 89 -14.20 -7.79 -16.48
N PRO A 90 -14.56 -6.53 -16.77
CA PRO A 90 -15.01 -6.15 -18.11
C PRO A 90 -14.02 -6.46 -19.23
N TYR A 91 -12.73 -6.51 -18.91
CA TYR A 91 -11.63 -6.64 -19.87
C TYR A 91 -11.05 -8.05 -19.95
N LEU A 92 -11.31 -8.89 -18.97
CA LEU A 92 -10.76 -10.24 -18.91
C LEU A 92 -11.68 -11.24 -19.63
N THR A 93 -11.09 -12.14 -20.43
CA THR A 93 -11.84 -13.21 -21.10
C THR A 93 -12.07 -14.41 -20.18
N ARG A 94 -11.22 -14.58 -19.18
CA ARG A 94 -11.35 -15.60 -18.14
C ARG A 94 -11.85 -14.97 -16.85
N SER A 95 -12.37 -15.81 -15.94
CA SER A 95 -12.81 -15.34 -14.62
C SER A 95 -11.70 -14.57 -13.91
N CYS A 96 -12.01 -13.39 -13.39
CA CYS A 96 -11.06 -12.60 -12.59
C CYS A 96 -10.82 -13.29 -11.23
N PRO A 97 -9.64 -13.89 -10.97
CA PRO A 97 -9.39 -14.69 -9.77
C PRO A 97 -9.08 -13.81 -8.55
N VAL A 98 -9.95 -12.83 -8.26
CA VAL A 98 -9.71 -11.86 -7.19
C VAL A 98 -9.64 -12.48 -5.80
N ARG A 99 -10.35 -13.60 -5.56
CA ARG A 99 -10.40 -14.23 -4.23
C ARG A 99 -9.07 -14.80 -3.76
N ASN A 100 -8.24 -15.33 -4.69
CA ASN A 100 -6.90 -15.88 -4.41
C ASN A 100 -5.79 -14.90 -4.76
N SER A 101 -6.06 -13.61 -4.66
CA SER A 101 -5.09 -12.56 -4.96
C SER A 101 -4.47 -11.97 -3.70
N LEU A 102 -3.31 -11.38 -3.87
CA LEU A 102 -2.68 -10.51 -2.90
C LEU A 102 -2.90 -9.05 -3.29
N ILE A 103 -3.09 -8.20 -2.29
CA ILE A 103 -3.26 -6.76 -2.48
C ILE A 103 -2.05 -6.09 -1.85
N PHE A 104 -1.26 -5.42 -2.67
CA PHE A 104 -0.11 -4.62 -2.25
C PHE A 104 -0.43 -3.14 -2.45
N PHE A 105 0.26 -2.27 -1.76
CA PHE A 105 0.11 -0.84 -1.98
C PHE A 105 1.42 -0.08 -1.79
N LEU A 106 1.49 1.05 -2.47
CA LEU A 106 2.45 2.12 -2.29
C LEU A 106 1.66 3.38 -1.93
N SER A 107 2.16 4.18 -1.02
CA SER A 107 1.52 5.46 -0.67
C SER A 107 2.55 6.50 -0.28
N GLY A 108 2.23 7.77 -0.53
CA GLY A 108 3.08 8.88 -0.17
C GLY A 108 2.80 10.13 -1.00
N ARG A 109 3.63 11.15 -0.82
CA ARG A 109 3.65 12.32 -1.71
C ARG A 109 4.28 11.95 -3.05
N LYS A 110 3.93 12.67 -4.11
CA LYS A 110 4.52 12.49 -5.44
C LYS A 110 5.98 12.94 -5.47
N GLU A 111 6.84 12.15 -4.87
CA GLU A 111 8.29 12.32 -4.85
C GLU A 111 8.92 11.02 -5.37
N ILE A 112 8.87 10.82 -6.70
CA ILE A 112 9.17 9.53 -7.36
C ILE A 112 10.46 8.91 -6.82
N ARG A 113 11.56 9.66 -6.87
CA ARG A 113 12.89 9.18 -6.47
C ARG A 113 13.03 9.04 -4.97
N ASN A 114 12.57 10.05 -4.21
CA ASN A 114 12.74 10.05 -2.76
C ASN A 114 11.92 8.97 -2.07
N LYS A 115 10.68 8.75 -2.53
CA LYS A 115 9.80 7.69 -2.03
C LYS A 115 10.13 6.31 -2.62
N GLY A 116 10.96 6.25 -3.66
CA GLY A 116 11.41 5.02 -4.30
C GLY A 116 10.32 4.34 -5.13
N PHE A 117 9.35 5.10 -5.64
CA PHE A 117 8.34 4.55 -6.55
C PHE A 117 8.96 3.95 -7.80
N ASP A 118 10.03 4.53 -8.31
CA ASP A 118 10.82 4.05 -9.44
C ASP A 118 11.35 2.62 -9.19
N VAL A 119 12.12 2.42 -8.13
CA VAL A 119 12.69 1.11 -7.81
C VAL A 119 11.60 0.08 -7.44
N ALA A 120 10.51 0.52 -6.78
CA ALA A 120 9.39 -0.36 -6.43
C ALA A 120 8.68 -0.89 -7.67
N LEU A 121 8.34 -0.01 -8.62
CA LEU A 121 7.63 -0.41 -9.84
C LEU A 121 8.51 -1.29 -10.74
N LEU A 122 9.81 -0.99 -10.86
CA LEU A 122 10.75 -1.84 -11.59
C LEU A 122 10.90 -3.24 -10.96
N ALA A 123 10.94 -3.32 -9.62
CA ALA A 123 10.97 -4.60 -8.91
C ALA A 123 9.67 -5.40 -9.10
N LEU A 124 8.51 -4.73 -9.08
CA LEU A 124 7.21 -5.35 -9.37
C LEU A 124 7.12 -5.85 -10.81
N GLY A 125 7.71 -5.12 -11.77
CA GLY A 125 7.83 -5.57 -13.16
C GLY A 125 8.66 -6.84 -13.30
N LYS A 126 9.83 -6.91 -12.62
CA LYS A 126 10.64 -8.14 -12.56
C LYS A 126 9.89 -9.28 -11.88
N LEU A 127 9.18 -9.01 -10.78
CA LEU A 127 8.33 -10.00 -10.12
C LEU A 127 7.27 -10.56 -11.08
N ASN A 128 6.59 -9.70 -11.86
CA ASN A 128 5.61 -10.12 -12.87
C ASN A 128 6.20 -11.12 -13.86
N GLN A 129 7.39 -10.86 -14.37
CA GLN A 129 8.11 -11.77 -15.27
C GLN A 129 8.42 -13.10 -14.60
N ILE A 130 9.00 -13.10 -13.39
CA ILE A 130 9.34 -14.33 -12.64
C ILE A 130 8.09 -15.17 -12.38
N LEU A 131 6.97 -14.56 -12.00
CA LEU A 131 5.72 -15.29 -11.73
C LEU A 131 5.14 -15.91 -13.00
N LYS A 132 5.26 -15.24 -14.15
CA LYS A 132 4.85 -15.76 -15.46
C LYS A 132 5.72 -16.94 -15.89
N GLU A 133 7.03 -16.79 -15.85
CA GLU A 133 8.01 -17.82 -16.23
C GLU A 133 7.88 -19.10 -15.38
N LYS A 134 7.66 -18.94 -14.08
CA LYS A 134 7.48 -20.05 -13.16
C LYS A 134 6.04 -20.59 -13.11
N ASN A 135 5.12 -20.06 -13.91
CA ASN A 135 3.69 -20.43 -13.93
C ASN A 135 3.02 -20.43 -12.54
N ILE A 136 3.41 -19.50 -11.67
CA ILE A 136 2.83 -19.39 -10.32
C ILE A 136 1.42 -18.84 -10.43
N ASN A 137 0.44 -19.58 -9.88
CA ASN A 137 -0.99 -19.21 -9.96
C ASN A 137 -1.41 -18.27 -8.83
N ILE A 138 -0.74 -17.12 -8.73
CA ILE A 138 -1.07 -16.04 -7.79
C ILE A 138 -1.21 -14.76 -8.59
N ASN A 139 -2.24 -13.95 -8.29
CA ASN A 139 -2.39 -12.62 -8.85
C ASN A 139 -2.14 -11.58 -7.75
N ILE A 140 -1.47 -10.50 -8.12
CA ILE A 140 -1.14 -9.39 -7.25
C ILE A 140 -1.76 -8.13 -7.83
N TYR A 141 -2.55 -7.42 -7.03
CA TYR A 141 -3.07 -6.10 -7.37
C TYR A 141 -2.35 -5.07 -6.53
N VAL A 142 -1.72 -4.11 -7.19
CA VAL A 142 -0.89 -3.08 -6.54
C VAL A 142 -1.57 -1.73 -6.68
N PHE A 143 -2.02 -1.18 -5.57
CA PHE A 143 -2.57 0.17 -5.52
C PHE A 143 -1.44 1.18 -5.30
N ILE A 144 -1.46 2.25 -6.06
CA ILE A 144 -0.57 3.40 -5.89
C ILE A 144 -1.42 4.58 -5.41
N PHE A 145 -1.46 4.76 -4.08
CA PHE A 145 -2.20 5.83 -3.41
C PHE A 145 -1.33 7.09 -3.30
N VAL A 146 -1.25 7.82 -4.40
CA VAL A 146 -0.42 9.04 -4.50
C VAL A 146 -1.27 10.14 -5.12
N PRO A 147 -1.71 11.14 -4.35
CA PRO A 147 -2.44 12.28 -4.88
C PRO A 147 -1.66 12.99 -5.97
N ASP A 148 -2.31 13.26 -7.10
CA ASP A 148 -1.73 13.90 -8.27
C ASP A 148 -2.75 14.76 -9.00
N GLU A 149 -2.32 15.53 -9.99
CA GLU A 149 -3.21 16.33 -10.85
C GLU A 149 -4.04 15.41 -11.74
N ILE A 150 -5.34 15.45 -11.58
CA ILE A 150 -6.31 14.74 -12.41
C ILE A 150 -6.96 15.69 -13.41
N ILE A 151 -7.32 15.17 -14.59
CA ILE A 151 -8.11 15.88 -15.57
C ILE A 151 -9.59 15.61 -15.33
N ASP A 152 -9.95 14.34 -15.17
CA ASP A 152 -11.33 13.89 -14.99
C ASP A 152 -11.37 12.48 -14.36
N ILE A 153 -12.55 12.02 -14.02
CA ILE A 153 -12.82 10.62 -13.64
C ILE A 153 -12.78 9.75 -14.90
N ASN A 154 -12.31 8.50 -14.76
CA ASN A 154 -12.49 7.53 -15.84
C ASN A 154 -13.98 7.12 -15.91
N HIS A 155 -14.70 7.71 -16.86
CA HIS A 155 -16.15 7.51 -17.04
C HIS A 155 -16.51 6.04 -17.30
N ASN A 156 -15.70 5.30 -18.07
CA ASN A 156 -15.97 3.89 -18.32
C ASN A 156 -15.87 3.06 -17.03
N THR A 157 -14.91 3.37 -16.16
CA THR A 157 -14.81 2.74 -14.84
C THR A 157 -16.01 3.07 -13.96
N MET A 158 -16.48 4.32 -14.00
CA MET A 158 -17.68 4.74 -13.26
C MET A 158 -18.95 4.06 -13.79
N ASP A 159 -19.12 3.99 -15.09
CA ASP A 159 -20.26 3.30 -15.73
C ASP A 159 -20.27 1.80 -15.38
N ASN A 160 -19.09 1.18 -15.33
CA ASN A 160 -18.94 -0.22 -14.92
C ASN A 160 -19.28 -0.42 -13.44
N LEU A 161 -18.89 0.51 -12.56
CA LEU A 161 -19.32 0.49 -11.16
C LEU A 161 -20.85 0.58 -11.03
N ILE A 162 -21.48 1.53 -11.74
CA ILE A 162 -22.94 1.69 -11.72
C ILE A 162 -23.62 0.41 -12.22
N THR A 163 -23.10 -0.19 -13.29
CA THR A 163 -23.61 -1.45 -13.85
C THR A 163 -23.45 -2.60 -12.87
N TYR A 164 -22.29 -2.69 -12.22
CA TYR A 164 -22.01 -3.69 -11.18
C TYR A 164 -22.97 -3.56 -9.99
N LYS A 165 -23.16 -2.35 -9.48
CA LYS A 165 -24.12 -2.08 -8.39
C LYS A 165 -25.56 -2.38 -8.79
N GLY A 166 -25.95 -2.09 -10.03
CA GLY A 166 -27.24 -2.49 -10.57
C GLY A 166 -27.43 -4.00 -10.60
N LEU A 167 -26.40 -4.75 -10.99
CA LEU A 167 -26.43 -6.22 -10.96
C LEU A 167 -26.49 -6.75 -9.51
N GLU A 168 -25.71 -6.20 -8.59
CA GLU A 168 -25.71 -6.56 -7.18
C GLU A 168 -27.10 -6.37 -6.55
N ASN A 169 -27.72 -5.20 -6.77
CA ASN A 169 -29.08 -4.91 -6.29
C ASN A 169 -30.10 -5.89 -6.84
N TYR A 170 -30.04 -6.18 -8.14
CA TYR A 170 -30.96 -7.15 -8.77
C TYR A 170 -30.79 -8.57 -8.19
N LEU A 171 -29.55 -9.02 -7.95
CA LEU A 171 -29.28 -10.31 -7.30
C LEU A 171 -29.73 -10.32 -5.83
N ASP A 172 -29.67 -9.19 -5.15
CA ASP A 172 -30.17 -9.05 -3.78
C ASP A 172 -31.71 -9.15 -3.72
N GLU A 173 -32.42 -8.59 -4.71
CA GLU A 173 -33.87 -8.77 -4.84
C GLU A 173 -34.24 -10.24 -5.07
N LEU A 174 -33.46 -10.98 -5.85
CA LEU A 174 -33.66 -12.41 -6.11
C LEU A 174 -33.15 -13.36 -5.01
N ARG A 175 -32.50 -12.83 -3.98
CA ARG A 175 -31.77 -13.62 -2.96
C ARG A 175 -32.60 -14.75 -2.36
N ASP A 176 -33.80 -14.44 -1.88
CA ASP A 176 -34.64 -15.40 -1.17
C ASP A 176 -35.18 -16.48 -2.11
N GLU A 177 -35.50 -16.13 -3.35
CA GLU A 177 -35.91 -17.06 -4.37
C GLU A 177 -34.77 -18.00 -4.80
N ILE A 178 -33.58 -17.47 -5.04
CA ILE A 178 -32.38 -18.27 -5.36
C ILE A 178 -32.08 -19.22 -4.21
N LYS A 179 -32.14 -18.73 -2.97
CA LYS A 179 -31.93 -19.53 -1.76
C LYS A 179 -32.95 -20.67 -1.66
N SER A 180 -34.24 -20.39 -1.92
CA SER A 180 -35.31 -21.40 -1.89
C SER A 180 -35.08 -22.48 -2.95
N ARG A 181 -34.77 -22.10 -4.20
CA ARG A 181 -34.46 -23.02 -5.30
C ARG A 181 -33.22 -23.88 -5.00
N LEU A 182 -32.18 -23.27 -4.38
CA LEU A 182 -30.99 -23.99 -3.95
C LEU A 182 -31.30 -25.02 -2.89
N LEU A 183 -32.05 -24.65 -1.82
CA LEU A 183 -32.47 -25.55 -0.76
C LEU A 183 -33.32 -26.71 -1.29
N HIS A 184 -34.28 -26.43 -2.16
CA HIS A 184 -35.09 -27.45 -2.83
C HIS A 184 -34.24 -28.44 -3.61
N SER A 185 -33.25 -27.97 -4.36
CA SER A 185 -32.32 -28.83 -5.12
C SER A 185 -31.48 -29.72 -4.18
N LEU A 186 -30.96 -29.16 -3.09
CA LEU A 186 -30.17 -29.90 -2.09
C LEU A 186 -30.99 -30.98 -1.38
N ILE A 187 -32.22 -30.66 -0.92
CA ILE A 187 -33.10 -31.60 -0.21
C ILE A 187 -33.44 -32.79 -1.11
N HIS A 188 -33.66 -32.55 -2.40
CA HIS A 188 -34.01 -33.60 -3.36
C HIS A 188 -32.79 -34.22 -4.07
N GLN A 189 -31.58 -33.95 -3.60
CA GLN A 189 -30.32 -34.46 -4.15
C GLN A 189 -30.19 -34.24 -5.65
N ARG A 190 -30.74 -33.13 -6.17
CA ARG A 190 -30.67 -32.78 -7.60
C ARG A 190 -29.38 -32.01 -7.90
N PRO A 191 -28.79 -32.17 -9.09
CA PRO A 191 -27.62 -31.41 -9.48
C PRO A 191 -27.95 -29.91 -9.55
N ILE A 192 -27.04 -29.11 -8.98
CA ILE A 192 -27.14 -27.64 -8.98
C ILE A 192 -26.55 -27.14 -10.30
N SER A 193 -27.34 -26.45 -11.08
CA SER A 193 -26.89 -25.75 -12.31
C SER A 193 -27.42 -24.32 -12.31
N GLY A 194 -26.73 -23.42 -13.00
CA GLY A 194 -27.16 -22.01 -13.12
C GLY A 194 -28.59 -21.86 -13.65
N GLU A 195 -28.99 -22.69 -14.61
CA GLU A 195 -30.33 -22.72 -15.22
C GLU A 195 -31.45 -23.12 -14.23
N LYS A 196 -31.09 -23.80 -13.14
CA LYS A 196 -32.03 -24.17 -12.07
C LYS A 196 -32.11 -23.13 -10.96
N LEU A 197 -31.11 -22.29 -10.84
CA LEU A 197 -31.07 -21.21 -9.83
C LEU A 197 -31.73 -19.94 -10.36
N LEU A 198 -31.59 -19.68 -11.66
CA LEU A 198 -32.13 -18.51 -12.34
C LEU A 198 -33.06 -18.97 -13.48
N ASN A 199 -34.23 -18.38 -13.61
CA ASN A 199 -35.13 -18.63 -14.75
C ASN A 199 -34.71 -17.81 -15.96
N GLN A 200 -35.36 -18.06 -17.11
CA GLN A 200 -35.01 -17.40 -18.36
C GLN A 200 -35.20 -15.88 -18.34
N ASP A 201 -36.27 -15.40 -17.69
CA ASP A 201 -36.54 -13.96 -17.59
C ASP A 201 -35.51 -13.27 -16.72
N GLU A 202 -35.08 -13.87 -15.60
CA GLU A 202 -34.02 -13.40 -14.74
C GLU A 202 -32.67 -13.35 -15.48
N ILE A 203 -32.37 -14.39 -16.29
CA ILE A 203 -31.14 -14.43 -17.12
C ILE A 203 -31.17 -13.32 -18.17
N LEU A 204 -32.31 -13.08 -18.85
CA LEU A 204 -32.46 -12.01 -19.81
C LEU A 204 -32.26 -10.62 -19.17
N GLU A 205 -32.77 -10.39 -17.96
CA GLU A 205 -32.58 -9.13 -17.27
C GLU A 205 -31.11 -8.91 -16.85
N ILE A 206 -30.46 -9.96 -16.35
CA ILE A 206 -29.00 -9.94 -16.08
C ILE A 206 -28.23 -9.61 -17.36
N GLN A 207 -28.56 -10.22 -18.49
CA GLN A 207 -27.91 -9.93 -19.77
C GLN A 207 -28.09 -8.49 -20.23
N LYS A 208 -29.29 -7.91 -20.03
CA LYS A 208 -29.53 -6.48 -20.32
C LYS A 208 -28.68 -5.57 -19.43
N ILE A 209 -28.56 -5.88 -18.14
CA ILE A 209 -27.70 -5.14 -17.23
C ILE A 209 -26.25 -5.23 -17.70
N LEU A 210 -25.74 -6.45 -17.96
CA LEU A 210 -24.37 -6.69 -18.41
C LEU A 210 -24.07 -6.06 -19.77
N GLY A 211 -25.07 -5.90 -20.63
CA GLY A 211 -24.95 -5.22 -21.93
C GLY A 211 -24.57 -3.74 -21.84
N LYS A 212 -24.68 -3.14 -20.65
CA LYS A 212 -24.26 -1.75 -20.38
C LYS A 212 -22.77 -1.61 -20.05
N ILE A 213 -22.06 -2.73 -19.84
CA ILE A 213 -20.64 -2.72 -19.52
C ILE A 213 -19.83 -2.06 -20.64
N LYS A 214 -19.00 -1.10 -20.26
CA LYS A 214 -18.09 -0.39 -21.16
C LYS A 214 -16.72 -1.06 -21.19
N LYS A 215 -16.16 -1.21 -22.38
CA LYS A 215 -14.81 -1.76 -22.60
C LYS A 215 -13.98 -0.80 -23.43
N GLU A 216 -12.78 -0.50 -22.96
CA GLU A 216 -11.74 0.12 -23.78
C GLU A 216 -10.88 -0.97 -24.44
N LYS A 217 -9.93 -0.55 -25.29
CA LYS A 217 -8.98 -1.51 -25.92
C LYS A 217 -8.03 -2.13 -24.90
N GLN A 218 -7.73 -1.43 -23.82
CA GLN A 218 -6.79 -1.85 -22.78
C GLN A 218 -7.42 -1.65 -21.40
N ILE A 219 -6.99 -2.47 -20.45
CA ILE A 219 -7.34 -2.30 -19.04
C ILE A 219 -6.75 -0.98 -18.56
N PRO A 220 -7.54 -0.10 -17.93
CA PRO A 220 -7.03 1.17 -17.44
C PRO A 220 -5.94 0.97 -16.38
N LEU A 221 -4.96 1.86 -16.37
CA LEU A 221 -3.90 1.90 -15.37
C LEU A 221 -4.26 2.81 -14.18
N SER A 222 -5.31 3.61 -14.33
CA SER A 222 -5.75 4.59 -13.33
C SER A 222 -7.27 4.65 -13.25
N THR A 223 -7.78 5.00 -12.08
CA THR A 223 -9.20 5.32 -11.82
C THR A 223 -9.62 6.67 -12.40
N HIS A 224 -8.65 7.51 -12.77
CA HIS A 224 -8.88 8.86 -13.28
C HIS A 224 -8.09 9.08 -14.58
N ILE A 225 -8.54 10.06 -15.36
CA ILE A 225 -7.84 10.52 -16.55
C ILE A 225 -6.74 11.48 -16.12
N MET A 226 -5.51 11.15 -16.49
CA MET A 226 -4.31 11.90 -16.15
C MET A 226 -3.75 12.59 -17.40
N LYS A 227 -2.85 13.55 -17.20
CA LYS A 227 -2.05 14.10 -18.30
C LYS A 227 -1.22 13.00 -18.98
N SER A 228 -1.04 13.10 -20.30
CA SER A 228 -0.32 12.08 -21.10
C SER A 228 1.15 11.90 -20.72
N ASP A 229 1.78 12.92 -20.15
CA ASP A 229 3.17 12.96 -19.69
C ASP A 229 3.35 12.58 -18.21
N ASN A 230 2.33 12.00 -17.59
CA ASN A 230 2.40 11.60 -16.19
C ASN A 230 3.54 10.61 -15.93
N GLU A 231 4.36 10.91 -14.94
CA GLU A 231 5.57 10.16 -14.58
C GLU A 231 5.26 8.69 -14.19
N PHE A 232 4.14 8.42 -13.52
CA PHE A 232 3.75 7.05 -13.17
C PHE A 232 3.46 6.21 -14.41
N PHE A 233 2.84 6.78 -15.45
CA PHE A 233 2.58 6.05 -16.70
C PHE A 233 3.87 5.74 -17.45
N GLN A 234 4.85 6.65 -17.40
CA GLN A 234 6.19 6.38 -17.95
C GLN A 234 6.85 5.21 -17.20
N LEU A 235 6.77 5.20 -15.87
CA LEU A 235 7.30 4.12 -15.04
C LEU A 235 6.59 2.79 -15.26
N PHE A 236 5.26 2.78 -15.44
CA PHE A 236 4.52 1.55 -15.77
C PHE A 236 4.97 0.99 -17.10
N ASN A 237 5.18 1.83 -18.12
CA ASN A 237 5.74 1.41 -19.41
C ASN A 237 7.15 0.83 -19.25
N GLN A 238 8.03 1.52 -18.53
CA GLN A 238 9.39 1.06 -18.28
C GLN A 238 9.46 -0.25 -17.52
N ALA A 239 8.56 -0.44 -16.54
CA ALA A 239 8.46 -1.66 -15.75
C ALA A 239 7.72 -2.80 -16.47
N GLY A 240 7.07 -2.53 -17.61
CA GLY A 240 6.23 -3.52 -18.33
C GLY A 240 4.95 -3.86 -17.58
N LEU A 241 4.45 -2.98 -16.70
CA LEU A 241 3.22 -3.15 -15.91
C LEU A 241 2.05 -2.47 -16.62
N LEU A 242 1.52 -3.12 -17.65
CA LEU A 242 0.48 -2.58 -18.53
C LEU A 242 -0.90 -3.25 -18.34
N ASN A 243 -1.08 -3.99 -17.26
CA ASN A 243 -2.32 -4.70 -16.94
C ASN A 243 -2.80 -5.65 -18.04
N LYS A 244 -1.90 -6.26 -18.81
CA LYS A 244 -2.27 -7.26 -19.81
C LYS A 244 -2.96 -8.45 -19.14
N GLU A 245 -3.79 -9.18 -19.88
CA GLU A 245 -4.55 -10.29 -19.31
C GLU A 245 -3.65 -11.34 -18.65
N GLU A 246 -2.51 -11.64 -19.29
CA GLU A 246 -1.52 -12.61 -18.79
C GLU A 246 -0.66 -12.13 -17.61
N ASP A 247 -0.70 -10.83 -17.26
CA ASP A 247 0.10 -10.30 -16.17
C ASP A 247 -0.37 -10.80 -14.82
N LYS A 248 0.58 -11.23 -14.01
CA LYS A 248 0.37 -11.68 -12.62
C LYS A 248 0.38 -10.52 -11.63
N VAL A 249 1.05 -9.44 -11.98
CA VAL A 249 1.07 -8.18 -11.23
C VAL A 249 0.33 -7.13 -12.04
N LYS A 250 -0.76 -6.61 -11.48
CA LYS A 250 -1.59 -5.56 -12.07
C LYS A 250 -1.55 -4.32 -11.20
N VAL A 251 -1.46 -3.14 -11.80
CA VAL A 251 -1.33 -1.87 -11.10
C VAL A 251 -2.60 -1.03 -11.23
N ILE A 252 -2.92 -0.29 -10.18
CA ILE A 252 -4.02 0.66 -10.13
C ILE A 252 -3.48 1.98 -9.56
N PHE A 253 -3.31 2.99 -10.41
CA PHE A 253 -3.00 4.32 -9.96
C PHE A 253 -4.27 4.98 -9.44
N TYR A 254 -4.24 5.36 -8.17
CA TYR A 254 -5.36 5.97 -7.44
C TYR A 254 -4.95 7.38 -6.99
N PRO A 255 -5.11 8.40 -7.87
CA PRO A 255 -4.45 9.70 -7.73
C PRO A 255 -5.20 10.70 -6.85
N ILE A 256 -6.06 10.22 -5.95
CA ILE A 256 -6.82 11.07 -5.02
C ILE A 256 -6.62 10.62 -3.57
N TYR A 257 -6.94 11.50 -2.64
CA TYR A 257 -7.00 11.11 -1.23
C TYR A 257 -8.14 10.12 -0.99
N LEU A 258 -7.83 9.05 -0.26
CA LEU A 258 -8.82 8.05 0.13
C LEU A 258 -9.82 8.62 1.13
N SER A 259 -11.10 8.42 0.88
CA SER A 259 -12.17 8.76 1.79
C SER A 259 -13.34 7.76 1.69
N SER A 260 -14.19 7.73 2.69
CA SER A 260 -15.41 6.87 2.68
C SER A 260 -16.43 7.28 1.59
N THR A 261 -16.18 8.35 0.84
CA THR A 261 -17.05 8.90 -0.20
C THR A 261 -16.30 9.27 -1.47
N ASP A 262 -15.18 8.60 -1.76
CA ASP A 262 -14.34 8.89 -2.93
C ASP A 262 -14.96 8.41 -4.26
N GLY A 263 -16.04 7.66 -4.20
CA GLY A 263 -16.80 7.22 -5.36
C GLY A 263 -16.35 5.89 -5.97
N PHE A 264 -15.19 5.35 -5.59
CA PHE A 264 -14.66 4.07 -6.07
C PHE A 264 -14.45 3.06 -4.94
N LEU A 265 -13.40 3.22 -4.13
CA LEU A 265 -13.12 2.32 -3.02
C LEU A 265 -14.03 2.59 -1.81
N ASN A 266 -14.36 3.84 -1.57
CA ASN A 266 -15.15 4.29 -0.42
C ASN A 266 -14.57 3.81 0.92
N LEU A 267 -13.24 3.77 1.01
CA LEU A 267 -12.46 3.42 2.19
C LEU A 267 -11.59 4.60 2.60
N ASN A 268 -11.50 4.86 3.89
CA ASN A 268 -10.46 5.75 4.37
C ASN A 268 -9.07 5.06 4.28
N TYR A 269 -8.01 5.86 4.46
CA TYR A 269 -6.64 5.40 4.31
C TYR A 269 -6.31 4.17 5.18
N TYR A 270 -6.70 4.18 6.45
CA TYR A 270 -6.41 3.07 7.36
C TYR A 270 -7.23 1.81 7.06
N GLU A 271 -8.45 1.97 6.54
CA GLU A 271 -9.27 0.84 6.08
C GLU A 271 -8.67 0.21 4.83
N ALA A 272 -8.21 1.01 3.87
CA ALA A 272 -7.55 0.53 2.66
C ALA A 272 -6.24 -0.21 2.97
N ILE A 273 -5.40 0.34 3.88
CA ILE A 273 -4.20 -0.34 4.38
C ILE A 273 -4.57 -1.68 5.02
N ASN A 274 -5.50 -1.67 5.98
CA ASN A 274 -5.90 -2.89 6.71
C ASN A 274 -6.45 -3.98 5.76
N GLY A 275 -7.16 -3.60 4.68
CA GLY A 275 -7.62 -4.51 3.63
C GLY A 275 -6.50 -5.11 2.77
N SER A 276 -5.30 -4.55 2.84
CA SER A 276 -4.13 -4.95 2.05
C SER A 276 -3.31 -6.07 2.71
N HIS A 277 -2.31 -6.59 2.00
CA HIS A 277 -1.40 -7.62 2.48
C HIS A 277 0.01 -7.09 2.74
N LEU A 278 0.44 -6.09 1.97
CA LEU A 278 1.80 -5.56 2.01
C LEU A 278 1.82 -4.08 1.60
N GLY A 279 2.49 -3.24 2.40
CA GLY A 279 2.91 -1.89 2.03
C GLY A 279 4.37 -1.88 1.59
N ILE A 280 4.69 -1.15 0.52
CA ILE A 280 6.02 -1.11 -0.09
C ILE A 280 6.53 0.33 -0.06
N PHE A 281 7.57 0.62 0.73
CA PHE A 281 8.09 1.96 0.99
C PHE A 281 9.62 2.01 0.88
N PRO A 282 10.20 1.81 -0.31
CA PRO A 282 11.66 1.76 -0.48
C PRO A 282 12.24 3.16 -0.61
N SER A 283 11.96 4.05 0.35
CA SER A 283 12.39 5.45 0.33
C SER A 283 13.92 5.59 0.32
N LEU A 284 14.41 6.61 -0.39
CA LEU A 284 15.82 7.00 -0.41
C LEU A 284 16.21 7.75 0.86
N TYR A 285 15.25 8.48 1.43
CA TYR A 285 15.45 9.21 2.69
C TYR A 285 14.12 9.49 3.38
N GLU A 286 14.07 9.22 4.68
CA GLU A 286 13.00 9.63 5.57
C GLU A 286 13.56 9.97 6.95
N PRO A 287 13.27 11.15 7.51
CA PRO A 287 13.67 11.50 8.89
C PRO A 287 13.17 10.49 9.92
N TRP A 288 11.94 9.98 9.71
CA TRP A 288 11.34 8.91 10.49
C TRP A 288 10.77 7.82 9.58
N GLY A 289 9.60 8.02 8.99
CA GLY A 289 8.88 7.06 8.16
C GLY A 289 7.59 6.58 8.83
N TYR A 290 6.53 7.40 8.77
CA TYR A 290 5.24 7.04 9.34
C TYR A 290 4.51 5.96 8.56
N THR A 291 4.58 5.97 7.23
CA THR A 291 3.82 5.02 6.38
C THR A 291 4.10 3.55 6.70
N PRO A 292 5.36 3.07 6.86
CA PRO A 292 5.59 1.71 7.31
C PRO A 292 5.09 1.47 8.75
N LEU A 293 5.23 2.42 9.69
CA LEU A 293 4.74 2.28 11.05
C LEU A 293 3.20 2.17 11.09
N GLU A 294 2.47 3.01 10.36
CA GLU A 294 1.01 2.94 10.23
C GLU A 294 0.56 1.61 9.62
N THR A 295 1.30 1.11 8.63
CA THR A 295 1.06 -0.19 8.00
C THR A 295 1.18 -1.32 9.02
N LEU A 296 2.23 -1.32 9.83
CA LEU A 296 2.41 -2.30 10.91
C LEU A 296 1.31 -2.17 11.98
N ALA A 297 0.93 -0.95 12.34
CA ALA A 297 -0.13 -0.70 13.31
C ALA A 297 -1.50 -1.24 12.83
N ALA A 298 -1.75 -1.21 11.53
CA ALA A 298 -2.93 -1.82 10.91
C ALA A 298 -2.87 -3.37 10.83
N GLY A 299 -1.79 -4.00 11.31
CA GLY A 299 -1.58 -5.44 11.23
C GLY A 299 -1.25 -5.92 9.82
N VAL A 300 -0.52 -5.13 9.05
CA VAL A 300 -0.13 -5.40 7.66
C VAL A 300 1.38 -5.40 7.53
N MET A 301 1.90 -6.33 6.74
CA MET A 301 3.33 -6.43 6.46
C MET A 301 3.85 -5.20 5.71
N ALA A 302 5.09 -4.83 5.94
CA ALA A 302 5.72 -3.69 5.28
C ALA A 302 7.11 -4.01 4.75
N ILE A 303 7.52 -3.26 3.72
CA ILE A 303 8.91 -3.18 3.26
C ILE A 303 9.34 -1.71 3.39
N THR A 304 10.52 -1.48 3.94
CA THR A 304 11.15 -0.15 4.02
C THR A 304 12.66 -0.28 3.74
N THR A 305 13.42 0.80 3.90
CA THR A 305 14.87 0.80 3.70
C THR A 305 15.63 1.19 4.96
N ASP A 306 16.91 0.86 5.02
CA ASP A 306 17.84 1.27 6.07
C ASP A 306 18.17 2.79 6.04
N LEU A 307 17.61 3.54 5.10
CA LEU A 307 17.73 4.99 4.98
C LEU A 307 16.54 5.74 5.62
N THR A 308 15.74 5.05 6.44
CA THR A 308 14.64 5.65 7.21
C THR A 308 14.95 5.62 8.70
N GLY A 309 14.60 6.67 9.44
CA GLY A 309 14.81 6.74 10.88
C GLY A 309 14.11 5.62 11.64
N PHE A 310 12.91 5.23 11.18
CA PHE A 310 12.13 4.13 11.74
C PHE A 310 12.86 2.78 11.62
N ALA A 311 13.37 2.46 10.43
CA ALA A 311 14.13 1.21 10.22
C ALA A 311 15.43 1.19 11.02
N SER A 312 16.16 2.31 11.03
CA SER A 312 17.38 2.46 11.84
C SER A 312 17.13 2.20 13.34
N TYR A 313 16.02 2.73 13.88
CA TYR A 313 15.63 2.49 15.27
C TYR A 313 15.30 1.02 15.54
N ILE A 314 14.55 0.38 14.65
CA ILE A 314 14.20 -1.05 14.75
C ILE A 314 15.46 -1.92 14.79
N GLU A 315 16.43 -1.66 13.90
CA GLU A 315 17.69 -2.42 13.83
C GLU A 315 18.55 -2.18 15.08
N GLU A 316 18.70 -0.93 15.53
CA GLU A 316 19.44 -0.58 16.73
C GLU A 316 18.89 -1.26 17.98
N LYS A 317 17.57 -1.23 18.16
CA LYS A 317 16.88 -1.86 19.28
C LYS A 317 16.70 -3.37 19.12
N LYS A 318 17.13 -3.95 18.00
CA LYS A 318 17.03 -5.40 17.69
C LYS A 318 15.60 -5.94 17.87
N LEU A 319 14.61 -5.19 17.39
CA LEU A 319 13.20 -5.52 17.58
C LEU A 319 12.68 -6.61 16.62
N LEU A 320 13.43 -6.92 15.55
CA LEU A 320 13.04 -7.91 14.56
C LEU A 320 13.22 -9.35 15.05
N THR A 321 12.24 -10.19 14.77
CA THR A 321 12.38 -11.65 14.85
C THR A 321 12.96 -12.19 13.54
N LYS A 322 13.71 -13.30 13.59
CA LYS A 322 14.38 -13.85 12.39
C LYS A 322 13.40 -14.55 11.43
N GLU A 323 12.40 -15.23 11.96
CA GLU A 323 11.51 -16.09 11.17
C GLU A 323 10.32 -15.34 10.59
N THR A 324 9.68 -14.50 11.38
CA THR A 324 8.48 -13.73 11.00
C THR A 324 8.68 -12.26 11.33
N PRO A 325 9.43 -11.52 10.51
CA PRO A 325 9.84 -10.15 10.88
C PRO A 325 8.70 -9.13 10.88
N GLY A 326 7.59 -9.40 10.17
CA GLY A 326 6.49 -8.45 9.98
C GLY A 326 6.85 -7.25 9.09
N ILE A 327 8.12 -6.86 9.06
CA ILE A 327 8.70 -5.84 8.18
C ILE A 327 10.04 -6.31 7.61
N TRP A 328 10.30 -5.97 6.35
CA TRP A 328 11.59 -6.20 5.67
C TRP A 328 12.31 -4.88 5.47
N ILE A 329 13.57 -4.83 5.86
CA ILE A 329 14.43 -3.65 5.72
C ILE A 329 15.43 -3.91 4.59
N ILE A 330 15.18 -3.31 3.43
CA ILE A 330 16.06 -3.39 2.26
C ILE A 330 17.29 -2.54 2.49
N LYS A 331 18.45 -3.08 2.19
CA LYS A 331 19.71 -2.34 2.26
C LYS A 331 19.87 -1.44 1.04
N ARG A 332 19.71 -0.13 1.23
CA ARG A 332 19.83 0.86 0.15
C ARG A 332 21.07 1.74 0.29
N LYS A 333 21.64 1.85 1.47
CA LYS A 333 22.84 2.64 1.71
C LYS A 333 24.03 2.08 0.92
N ASN A 334 24.66 2.94 0.11
CA ASN A 334 25.82 2.60 -0.74
C ASN A 334 25.57 1.48 -1.77
N LYS A 335 24.31 1.26 -2.16
CA LYS A 335 23.93 0.33 -3.25
C LYS A 335 23.45 1.09 -4.47
N SER A 336 23.68 0.47 -5.64
CA SER A 336 23.06 0.91 -6.89
C SER A 336 21.57 0.61 -6.91
N ASP A 337 20.81 1.29 -7.78
CA ASP A 337 19.38 0.99 -7.91
C ASP A 337 19.13 -0.43 -8.40
N GLU A 338 19.99 -0.98 -9.25
CA GLU A 338 19.92 -2.36 -9.74
C GLU A 338 20.01 -3.36 -8.59
N GLU A 339 20.93 -3.15 -7.64
CA GLU A 339 21.07 -4.00 -6.46
C GLU A 339 19.84 -3.90 -5.54
N VAL A 340 19.32 -2.69 -5.36
CA VAL A 340 18.09 -2.44 -4.58
C VAL A 340 16.88 -3.10 -5.24
N ILE A 341 16.72 -2.94 -6.56
CA ILE A 341 15.64 -3.57 -7.33
C ILE A 341 15.73 -5.10 -7.22
N GLN A 342 16.93 -5.66 -7.29
CA GLN A 342 17.13 -7.10 -7.18
C GLN A 342 16.73 -7.61 -5.79
N GLU A 343 17.25 -7.02 -4.71
CA GLU A 343 16.90 -7.39 -3.33
C GLU A 343 15.40 -7.24 -3.06
N LEU A 344 14.81 -6.13 -3.51
CA LEU A 344 13.37 -5.89 -3.38
C LEU A 344 12.55 -6.94 -4.13
N THR A 345 12.97 -7.34 -5.34
CA THR A 345 12.31 -8.40 -6.13
C THR A 345 12.34 -9.74 -5.39
N GLU A 346 13.46 -10.11 -4.79
CA GLU A 346 13.62 -11.35 -4.02
C GLU A 346 12.70 -11.36 -2.78
N VAL A 347 12.65 -10.25 -2.05
CA VAL A 347 11.75 -10.11 -0.89
C VAL A 347 10.28 -10.17 -1.32
N LEU A 348 9.92 -9.47 -2.39
CA LEU A 348 8.55 -9.50 -2.95
C LEU A 348 8.17 -10.91 -3.40
N PHE A 349 9.08 -11.64 -4.05
CA PHE A 349 8.86 -13.03 -4.45
C PHE A 349 8.65 -13.94 -3.24
N LYS A 350 9.49 -13.83 -2.20
CA LYS A 350 9.35 -14.55 -0.94
C LYS A 350 7.98 -14.31 -0.30
N ILE A 351 7.55 -13.05 -0.18
CA ILE A 351 6.26 -12.69 0.43
C ILE A 351 5.09 -13.22 -0.41
N THR A 352 5.21 -13.16 -1.74
CA THR A 352 4.18 -13.65 -2.65
C THR A 352 3.96 -15.15 -2.55
N THR A 353 5.04 -15.92 -2.38
CA THR A 353 5.00 -17.38 -2.32
C THR A 353 4.86 -17.95 -0.91
N MET A 354 4.78 -17.09 0.10
CA MET A 354 4.59 -17.45 1.50
C MET A 354 3.30 -18.24 1.73
N GLU A 355 3.32 -19.24 2.58
CA GLU A 355 2.13 -19.95 3.04
C GLU A 355 1.18 -19.03 3.81
N ARG A 356 -0.12 -19.33 3.77
CA ARG A 356 -1.14 -18.49 4.44
C ARG A 356 -0.89 -18.38 5.94
N SER A 357 -0.47 -19.45 6.59
CA SER A 357 -0.14 -19.49 8.03
C SER A 357 1.01 -18.54 8.36
N GLU A 358 2.07 -18.56 7.56
CA GLU A 358 3.23 -17.69 7.71
C GLU A 358 2.86 -16.22 7.51
N ARG A 359 2.00 -15.90 6.50
CA ARG A 359 1.48 -14.52 6.33
C ARG A 359 0.69 -14.05 7.54
N ILE A 360 -0.12 -14.92 8.14
CA ILE A 360 -0.88 -14.57 9.34
C ILE A 360 0.07 -14.27 10.51
N GLN A 361 1.10 -15.09 10.74
CA GLN A 361 2.10 -14.85 11.78
C GLN A 361 2.83 -13.51 11.56
N ASN A 362 3.26 -13.23 10.33
CA ASN A 362 3.89 -11.95 10.01
C ASN A 362 2.98 -10.74 10.25
N LYS A 363 1.67 -10.86 10.03
CA LYS A 363 0.69 -9.80 10.34
C LYS A 363 0.59 -9.54 11.85
N TYR A 364 0.54 -10.59 12.67
CA TYR A 364 0.56 -10.44 14.12
C TYR A 364 1.86 -9.82 14.60
N GLU A 365 2.98 -10.24 14.04
CA GLU A 365 4.29 -9.71 14.37
C GLU A 365 4.42 -8.25 13.96
N ALA A 366 3.89 -7.84 12.81
CA ALA A 366 3.80 -6.46 12.39
C ALA A 366 3.09 -5.60 13.46
N ARG A 367 1.93 -6.04 13.94
CA ARG A 367 1.18 -5.35 14.99
C ARG A 367 1.90 -5.33 16.34
N ARG A 368 2.57 -6.45 16.71
CA ARG A 368 3.42 -6.51 17.90
C ARG A 368 4.57 -5.51 17.82
N LEU A 369 5.23 -5.43 16.67
CA LEU A 369 6.33 -4.48 16.46
C LEU A 369 5.83 -3.04 16.60
N ALA A 370 4.67 -2.70 16.04
CA ALA A 370 4.08 -1.38 16.17
C ALA A 370 3.78 -0.99 17.63
N SER A 371 3.53 -1.96 18.53
CA SER A 371 3.24 -1.68 19.94
C SER A 371 4.40 -1.02 20.69
N HIS A 372 5.62 -1.19 20.22
CA HIS A 372 6.80 -0.51 20.78
C HIS A 372 6.81 1.01 20.49
N PHE A 373 5.93 1.47 19.61
CA PHE A 373 5.86 2.86 19.15
C PHE A 373 4.56 3.56 19.60
N ASP A 374 3.84 3.02 20.61
CA ASP A 374 2.68 3.72 21.17
C ASP A 374 3.12 4.99 21.87
N TRP A 375 2.43 6.10 21.57
CA TRP A 375 2.66 7.37 22.26
C TRP A 375 2.51 7.26 23.77
N LYS A 376 1.67 6.36 24.28
CA LYS A 376 1.54 6.11 25.74
C LYS A 376 2.86 5.71 26.39
N GLU A 377 3.73 5.02 25.65
CA GLU A 377 5.06 4.64 26.13
C GLU A 377 6.13 5.67 25.76
N LEU A 378 6.12 6.16 24.53
CA LEU A 378 7.17 7.05 24.05
C LEU A 378 7.13 8.44 24.68
N VAL A 379 5.96 8.93 25.09
CA VAL A 379 5.84 10.22 25.78
C VAL A 379 6.64 10.27 27.08
N LYS A 380 6.89 9.14 27.73
CA LYS A 380 7.71 9.04 28.93
C LYS A 380 9.15 9.54 28.70
N ASN A 381 9.69 9.33 27.49
CA ASN A 381 11.01 9.83 27.12
C ASN A 381 11.06 11.37 27.11
N TYR A 382 9.97 12.01 26.67
CA TYR A 382 9.84 13.46 26.69
C TYR A 382 9.71 13.99 28.11
N ILE A 383 8.87 13.36 28.95
CA ILE A 383 8.68 13.75 30.35
C ILE A 383 10.01 13.65 31.09
N ASN A 384 10.72 12.54 30.99
CA ASN A 384 12.01 12.35 31.65
C ASN A 384 13.04 13.40 31.23
N LEU A 385 13.01 13.82 29.96
CA LEU A 385 13.92 14.82 29.43
C LEU A 385 13.60 16.25 29.95
N TYR A 386 12.31 16.55 30.15
CA TYR A 386 11.88 17.84 30.70
C TYR A 386 12.13 17.96 32.23
N GLU A 387 12.21 16.82 32.92
CA GLU A 387 12.46 16.78 34.37
C GLU A 387 13.96 16.70 34.73
N SER A 388 14.83 16.44 33.72
CA SER A 388 16.28 16.36 33.90
C SER A 388 16.97 17.72 33.78
#